data_27bd794dcace3e8a7392d0bed8dbeee8
#
_entry.id   27bd794dcace3e8a7392d0bed8dbeee8
#
_cell.length_a   1.000
_cell.length_b   1.000
_cell.length_c   1.000
_cell.angle_alpha   90.00
_cell.angle_beta   90.00
_cell.angle_gamma   90.00
#
_symmetry.space_group_name_H-M   'P 1'
#
loop_
_entity.id
_entity.type
_entity.pdbx_description
1 polymer ?
#
loop_
_entity_poly.entity_id
_entity_poly.type
_entity_poly.pdbx_seq_one_letter_code
_entity_poly.pdbx_strand_id
1 'polypeptide(L)'
;IYSYPNRRIDYKEFFTDEHLQNLIAEAILNNPDQKIAIQRVDVARAGVRIAKGAMLPSVEATITGGQQRFGKYTMDGVGNFDTNFSPNINEDQRMAEHLPDYHTALLSSWEIDLWGKLRNQKRAAAARLLATEQGRQLVATTLVAEVARNYYELVTLDNELLIIEKNIQLQERALEVVRAQKE
;
A
#
# COMPACT_ATOMS: atom_id res chain seq x y z
N ILE A 1 11.17 -8.44 30.83
CA ILE A 1 11.07 -8.43 29.35
C ILE A 1 11.60 -9.78 28.91
N TYR A 2 10.69 -10.72 28.63
CA TYR A 2 11.06 -12.06 28.15
C TYR A 2 11.49 -11.92 26.68
N SER A 3 12.81 -12.00 26.44
CA SER A 3 13.37 -12.16 25.10
C SER A 3 13.13 -13.61 24.67
N TYR A 4 12.03 -13.88 23.97
CA TYR A 4 11.90 -15.13 23.25
C TYR A 4 12.94 -15.09 22.11
N PRO A 5 13.83 -16.09 22.02
CA PRO A 5 14.70 -16.19 20.86
C PRO A 5 13.82 -16.34 19.64
N ASN A 6 13.87 -15.35 18.75
CA ASN A 6 13.10 -15.28 17.51
C ASN A 6 13.69 -16.31 16.53
N ARG A 7 13.59 -17.61 16.87
CA ARG A 7 14.04 -18.73 16.05
C ARG A 7 12.99 -18.87 14.95
N ARG A 8 13.28 -18.33 13.79
CA ARG A 8 12.50 -18.59 12.57
C ARG A 8 12.66 -20.08 12.27
N ILE A 9 11.62 -20.85 12.57
CA ILE A 9 11.55 -22.25 12.13
C ILE A 9 11.19 -22.18 10.66
N ASP A 10 12.03 -22.73 9.80
CA ASP A 10 11.72 -22.90 8.39
C ASP A 10 10.61 -23.96 8.28
N TYR A 11 9.55 -23.68 7.50
CA TYR A 11 8.48 -24.64 7.29
C TYR A 11 8.98 -25.96 6.71
N LYS A 12 10.12 -25.94 5.97
CA LYS A 12 10.79 -27.13 5.45
C LYS A 12 11.42 -28.01 6.53
N GLU A 13 11.84 -27.42 7.65
CA GLU A 13 12.32 -28.18 8.81
C GLU A 13 11.15 -28.72 9.66
N PHE A 14 9.99 -28.02 9.62
CA PHE A 14 8.83 -28.36 10.42
C PHE A 14 7.95 -29.44 9.79
N PHE A 15 7.70 -29.34 8.48
CA PHE A 15 6.90 -30.32 7.74
C PHE A 15 7.80 -31.28 6.97
N THR A 16 7.63 -32.58 7.17
CA THR A 16 8.41 -33.64 6.50
C THR A 16 7.82 -34.08 5.15
N ASP A 17 6.55 -33.75 4.89
CA ASP A 17 5.84 -34.10 3.66
C ASP A 17 6.23 -33.18 2.52
N GLU A 18 6.84 -33.74 1.48
CA GLU A 18 7.31 -33.00 0.30
C GLU A 18 6.16 -32.38 -0.52
N HIS A 19 4.98 -33.07 -0.57
CA HIS A 19 3.81 -32.51 -1.28
C HIS A 19 3.31 -31.27 -0.58
N LEU A 20 3.21 -31.31 0.74
CA LEU A 20 2.84 -30.13 1.54
C LEU A 20 3.85 -29.00 1.40
N GLN A 21 5.16 -29.30 1.43
CA GLN A 21 6.20 -28.29 1.24
C GLN A 21 6.09 -27.60 -0.12
N ASN A 22 5.80 -28.34 -1.18
CA ASN A 22 5.62 -27.78 -2.53
C ASN A 22 4.38 -26.90 -2.61
N LEU A 23 3.25 -27.30 -2.04
CA LEU A 23 2.04 -26.49 -1.96
C LEU A 23 2.26 -25.20 -1.20
N ILE A 24 2.97 -25.25 -0.06
CA ILE A 24 3.35 -24.06 0.71
C ILE A 24 4.23 -23.11 -0.12
N ALA A 25 5.24 -23.65 -0.82
CA ALA A 25 6.12 -22.86 -1.66
C ALA A 25 5.34 -22.15 -2.78
N GLU A 26 4.44 -22.86 -3.45
CA GLU A 26 3.59 -22.29 -4.50
C GLU A 26 2.64 -21.23 -3.95
N ALA A 27 2.02 -21.48 -2.79
CA ALA A 27 1.15 -20.54 -2.12
C ALA A 27 1.89 -19.24 -1.76
N ILE A 28 3.10 -19.31 -1.19
CA ILE A 28 3.91 -18.14 -0.84
C ILE A 28 4.26 -17.30 -2.07
N LEU A 29 4.54 -17.93 -3.20
CA LEU A 29 4.92 -17.23 -4.44
C LEU A 29 3.73 -16.54 -5.11
N ASN A 30 2.56 -17.17 -5.08
CA ASN A 30 1.42 -16.74 -5.88
C ASN A 30 0.34 -15.99 -5.09
N ASN A 31 0.32 -16.09 -3.77
CA ASN A 31 -0.72 -15.50 -2.94
C ASN A 31 -0.78 -13.97 -3.07
N PRO A 32 -1.95 -13.38 -3.39
CA PRO A 32 -2.12 -11.94 -3.51
C PRO A 32 -1.83 -11.18 -2.22
N ASP A 33 -2.18 -11.73 -1.06
CA ASP A 33 -2.00 -11.07 0.24
C ASP A 33 -0.51 -10.92 0.58
N GLN A 34 0.32 -11.89 0.17
CA GLN A 34 1.78 -11.77 0.26
C GLN A 34 2.30 -10.63 -0.61
N LYS A 35 1.80 -10.50 -1.84
CA LYS A 35 2.17 -9.41 -2.74
C LYS A 35 1.74 -8.05 -2.17
N ILE A 36 0.53 -7.96 -1.62
CA ILE A 36 0.03 -6.76 -0.93
C ILE A 36 0.90 -6.43 0.29
N ALA A 37 1.26 -7.42 1.10
CA ALA A 37 2.08 -7.22 2.28
C ALA A 37 3.48 -6.67 1.93
N ILE A 38 4.08 -7.14 0.83
CA ILE A 38 5.35 -6.61 0.30
C ILE A 38 5.19 -5.14 -0.11
N GLN A 39 4.14 -4.81 -0.86
CA GLN A 39 3.87 -3.43 -1.27
C GLN A 39 3.64 -2.49 -0.07
N ARG A 40 2.98 -2.96 0.98
CA ARG A 40 2.82 -2.20 2.23
C ARG A 40 4.16 -1.85 2.89
N VAL A 41 5.13 -2.76 2.83
CA VAL A 41 6.50 -2.47 3.31
C VAL A 41 7.14 -1.36 2.47
N ASP A 42 6.97 -1.38 1.14
CA ASP A 42 7.52 -0.35 0.26
C ASP A 42 6.87 1.02 0.49
N VAL A 43 5.55 1.06 0.73
CA VAL A 43 4.84 2.28 1.14
C VAL A 43 5.38 2.81 2.48
N ALA A 44 5.57 1.94 3.48
CA ALA A 44 6.13 2.35 4.77
C ALA A 44 7.58 2.87 4.63
N ARG A 45 8.38 2.26 3.75
CA ARG A 45 9.73 2.71 3.41
C ARG A 45 9.73 4.09 2.73
N ALA A 46 8.77 4.34 1.84
CA ALA A 46 8.57 5.66 1.26
C ALA A 46 8.19 6.69 2.33
N GLY A 47 7.36 6.32 3.31
CA GLY A 47 7.03 7.17 4.46
C GLY A 47 8.27 7.60 5.27
N VAL A 48 9.24 6.71 5.45
CA VAL A 48 10.53 7.07 6.08
C VAL A 48 11.31 8.05 5.24
N ARG A 49 11.31 7.91 3.90
CA ARG A 49 11.98 8.88 3.00
C ARG A 49 11.33 10.25 3.07
N ILE A 50 10.00 10.32 3.08
CA ILE A 50 9.24 11.56 3.23
C ILE A 50 9.60 12.24 4.56
N ALA A 51 9.60 11.49 5.67
CA ALA A 51 9.96 12.03 6.99
C ALA A 51 11.43 12.50 7.07
N LYS A 52 12.34 11.88 6.30
CA LYS A 52 13.72 12.36 6.14
C LYS A 52 13.78 13.62 5.30
N GLY A 53 13.03 13.68 4.19
CA GLY A 53 12.97 14.82 3.30
C GLY A 53 12.43 16.08 3.98
N ALA A 54 11.45 15.93 4.87
CA ALA A 54 10.89 17.03 5.66
C ALA A 54 11.91 17.73 6.58
N MET A 55 13.07 17.15 6.83
CA MET A 55 14.16 17.77 7.59
C MET A 55 15.07 18.66 6.71
N LEU A 56 14.90 18.64 5.40
CA LEU A 56 15.65 19.39 4.43
C LEU A 56 14.83 20.61 3.95
N PRO A 57 15.48 21.71 3.49
CA PRO A 57 14.76 22.80 2.87
C PRO A 57 14.08 22.33 1.57
N SER A 58 12.84 22.78 1.36
CA SER A 58 12.17 22.66 0.07
C SER A 58 12.51 23.85 -0.82
N VAL A 59 12.65 23.63 -2.12
CA VAL A 59 12.80 24.67 -3.11
C VAL A 59 11.71 24.49 -4.17
N GLU A 60 10.94 25.54 -4.38
CA GLU A 60 9.86 25.56 -5.35
C GLU A 60 10.14 26.64 -6.38
N ALA A 61 10.03 26.30 -7.66
CA ALA A 61 10.10 27.23 -8.77
C ALA A 61 8.68 27.45 -9.30
N THR A 62 8.23 28.70 -9.30
CA THR A 62 6.92 29.09 -9.82
C THR A 62 7.10 29.96 -11.04
N ILE A 63 6.44 29.60 -12.13
CA ILE A 63 6.32 30.40 -13.35
C ILE A 63 4.84 30.51 -13.64
N THR A 64 4.33 31.75 -13.60
CA THR A 64 2.93 32.03 -13.93
C THR A 64 2.87 33.05 -15.06
N GLY A 65 1.92 32.86 -15.96
CA GLY A 65 1.60 33.79 -17.01
C GLY A 65 0.08 33.95 -17.10
N GLY A 66 -0.37 35.18 -17.15
CA GLY A 66 -1.77 35.50 -17.22
C GLY A 66 -2.03 36.81 -17.96
N GLN A 67 -3.27 37.09 -18.23
CA GLN A 67 -3.76 38.37 -18.69
C GLN A 67 -4.88 38.84 -17.76
N GLN A 68 -4.80 40.06 -17.32
CA GLN A 68 -5.82 40.67 -16.50
C GLN A 68 -6.57 41.74 -17.30
N ARG A 69 -7.90 41.72 -17.27
CA ARG A 69 -8.76 42.73 -17.82
C ARG A 69 -9.68 43.22 -16.73
N PHE A 70 -9.63 44.50 -16.46
CA PHE A 70 -10.54 45.12 -15.49
C PHE A 70 -11.93 45.30 -16.09
N GLY A 71 -12.96 45.10 -15.29
CA GLY A 71 -14.34 45.34 -15.71
C GLY A 71 -14.59 46.84 -15.99
N LYS A 72 -15.32 47.15 -17.06
CA LYS A 72 -15.55 48.56 -17.50
C LYS A 72 -16.15 49.47 -16.42
N TYR A 73 -16.85 48.93 -15.45
CA TYR A 73 -17.52 49.67 -14.38
C TYR A 73 -16.84 49.50 -13.00
N THR A 74 -15.61 48.99 -12.96
CA THR A 74 -14.80 48.94 -11.76
C THR A 74 -13.94 50.18 -11.67
N MET A 75 -13.45 50.53 -10.48
CA MET A 75 -12.57 51.69 -10.28
C MET A 75 -11.33 51.62 -11.20
N ASP A 76 -10.68 50.46 -11.25
CA ASP A 76 -9.50 50.25 -12.08
C ASP A 76 -9.81 50.29 -13.59
N GLY A 77 -10.98 49.73 -13.99
CA GLY A 77 -11.41 49.75 -15.40
C GLY A 77 -11.81 51.13 -15.90
N VAL A 78 -12.50 51.93 -15.07
CA VAL A 78 -12.80 53.33 -15.39
C VAL A 78 -11.52 54.16 -15.46
N GLY A 79 -10.62 54.01 -14.47
CA GLY A 79 -9.34 54.69 -14.44
C GLY A 79 -8.48 54.39 -15.67
N ASN A 80 -8.42 53.15 -16.10
CA ASN A 80 -7.69 52.70 -17.30
C ASN A 80 -8.31 53.32 -18.58
N PHE A 81 -9.67 53.31 -18.67
CA PHE A 81 -10.38 53.87 -19.80
C PHE A 81 -10.18 55.40 -19.89
N ASP A 82 -10.43 56.12 -18.80
CA ASP A 82 -10.28 57.58 -18.76
C ASP A 82 -8.85 58.04 -19.04
N THR A 83 -7.85 57.31 -18.52
CA THR A 83 -6.44 57.58 -18.77
C THR A 83 -6.11 57.47 -20.27
N ASN A 84 -6.59 56.41 -20.94
CA ASN A 84 -6.34 56.20 -22.38
C ASN A 84 -6.97 57.26 -23.30
N PHE A 85 -8.01 57.96 -22.87
CA PHE A 85 -8.67 59.05 -23.60
C PHE A 85 -8.25 60.43 -23.15
N SER A 86 -7.33 60.53 -22.18
CA SER A 86 -6.81 61.84 -21.75
C SER A 86 -6.01 62.51 -22.85
N PRO A 87 -6.27 63.80 -23.12
CA PRO A 87 -5.50 64.58 -24.17
C PRO A 87 -4.04 64.87 -23.74
N ASN A 88 -3.70 64.60 -22.47
CA ASN A 88 -2.41 64.94 -21.87
C ASN A 88 -1.44 63.75 -21.83
N ILE A 89 -1.79 62.58 -22.41
CA ILE A 89 -0.91 61.41 -22.47
C ILE A 89 -0.42 61.15 -23.89
N ASN A 90 0.82 60.66 -23.99
CA ASN A 90 1.41 60.21 -25.23
C ASN A 90 0.98 58.77 -25.56
N GLU A 91 1.15 58.34 -26.82
CA GLU A 91 0.80 56.95 -27.21
C GLU A 91 1.52 55.89 -26.41
N ASP A 92 2.77 56.15 -26.01
CA ASP A 92 3.59 55.24 -25.18
C ASP A 92 3.06 55.07 -23.73
N GLN A 93 2.19 55.99 -23.29
CA GLN A 93 1.60 55.98 -21.96
C GLN A 93 0.23 55.27 -21.93
N ARG A 94 -0.28 54.88 -23.09
CA ARG A 94 -1.57 54.15 -23.16
C ARG A 94 -1.44 52.76 -22.59
N MET A 95 -2.34 52.41 -21.67
CA MET A 95 -2.40 51.09 -21.10
C MET A 95 -3.20 50.15 -22.00
N ALA A 96 -2.68 48.93 -22.19
CA ALA A 96 -3.39 47.90 -22.94
C ALA A 96 -4.67 47.47 -22.18
N GLU A 97 -5.76 47.22 -22.92
CA GLU A 97 -7.01 46.69 -22.32
C GLU A 97 -6.81 45.36 -21.58
N HIS A 98 -5.88 44.57 -22.09
CA HIS A 98 -5.44 43.31 -21.50
C HIS A 98 -4.01 43.50 -20.99
N LEU A 99 -3.86 43.49 -19.67
CA LEU A 99 -2.57 43.63 -19.03
C LEU A 99 -1.91 42.25 -18.89
N PRO A 100 -0.78 41.99 -19.57
CA PRO A 100 -0.05 40.75 -19.35
C PRO A 100 0.62 40.80 -17.99
N ASP A 101 0.50 39.69 -17.26
CA ASP A 101 1.15 39.48 -15.98
C ASP A 101 2.01 38.20 -16.04
N TYR A 102 3.31 38.39 -15.90
CA TYR A 102 4.27 37.27 -15.88
C TYR A 102 5.06 37.34 -14.58
N HIS A 103 4.97 36.25 -13.83
CA HIS A 103 5.66 36.15 -12.57
C HIS A 103 6.56 34.93 -12.55
N THR A 104 7.82 35.10 -12.18
CA THR A 104 8.79 34.04 -11.97
C THR A 104 9.38 34.19 -10.58
N ALA A 105 9.29 33.14 -9.77
CA ALA A 105 9.81 33.13 -8.42
C ALA A 105 10.48 31.81 -8.05
N LEU A 106 11.51 31.88 -7.20
CA LEU A 106 12.09 30.79 -6.46
C LEU A 106 11.77 31.00 -4.99
N LEU A 107 11.05 30.06 -4.41
CA LEU A 107 10.70 30.06 -3.00
C LEU A 107 11.47 28.95 -2.30
N SER A 108 12.10 29.26 -1.17
CA SER A 108 12.70 28.25 -0.29
C SER A 108 12.05 28.31 1.07
N SER A 109 11.61 27.14 1.55
CA SER A 109 10.99 26.98 2.86
C SER A 109 11.71 25.90 3.65
N TRP A 110 12.05 26.20 4.91
CA TRP A 110 12.71 25.26 5.80
C TRP A 110 12.20 25.38 7.23
N GLU A 111 11.73 24.24 7.78
CA GLU A 111 11.35 24.13 9.19
C GLU A 111 12.57 23.66 10.01
N ILE A 112 13.13 24.55 10.82
CA ILE A 112 14.23 24.21 11.73
C ILE A 112 13.66 23.43 12.93
N ASP A 113 14.14 22.20 13.13
CA ASP A 113 13.64 21.30 14.18
C ASP A 113 14.24 21.57 15.56
N LEU A 114 13.84 22.67 16.19
CA LEU A 114 14.34 23.07 17.51
C LEU A 114 13.85 22.13 18.63
N TRP A 115 12.59 21.73 18.57
CA TRP A 115 11.92 20.89 19.60
C TRP A 115 11.88 19.40 19.28
N GLY A 116 12.51 18.96 18.20
CA GLY A 116 12.55 17.54 17.84
C GLY A 116 11.29 16.98 17.20
N LYS A 117 10.37 17.83 16.70
CA LYS A 117 9.15 17.41 16.01
C LYS A 117 9.46 16.51 14.81
N LEU A 118 10.31 16.98 13.90
CA LEU A 118 10.66 16.25 12.66
C LEU A 118 11.51 15.02 12.95
N ARG A 119 12.44 15.11 13.93
CA ARG A 119 13.22 13.95 14.40
C ARG A 119 12.32 12.85 14.97
N ASN A 120 11.32 13.22 15.76
CA ASN A 120 10.37 12.25 16.31
C ASN A 120 9.43 11.68 15.25
N GLN A 121 9.01 12.47 14.26
CA GLN A 121 8.25 11.97 13.10
C GLN A 121 9.05 10.93 12.31
N LYS A 122 10.34 11.17 12.04
CA LYS A 122 11.23 10.20 11.40
C LYS A 122 11.36 8.91 12.22
N ARG A 123 11.52 9.03 13.56
CA ARG A 123 11.57 7.85 14.45
C ARG A 123 10.27 7.06 14.42
N ALA A 124 9.13 7.75 14.45
CA ALA A 124 7.82 7.12 14.33
C ALA A 124 7.63 6.42 12.98
N ALA A 125 8.05 7.04 11.86
CA ALA A 125 8.01 6.43 10.54
C ALA A 125 8.90 5.17 10.47
N ALA A 126 10.09 5.21 11.05
CA ALA A 126 10.98 4.04 11.13
C ALA A 126 10.38 2.90 11.97
N ALA A 127 9.74 3.21 13.08
CA ALA A 127 9.04 2.21 13.89
C ALA A 127 7.86 1.59 13.15
N ARG A 128 7.10 2.39 12.38
CA ARG A 128 6.01 1.89 11.51
C ARG A 128 6.54 0.96 10.41
N LEU A 129 7.69 1.27 9.82
CA LEU A 129 8.32 0.38 8.84
C LEU A 129 8.63 -0.98 9.47
N LEU A 130 9.28 -1.01 10.64
CA LEU A 130 9.57 -2.25 11.36
C LEU A 130 8.29 -3.03 11.70
N ALA A 131 7.24 -2.36 12.16
CA ALA A 131 5.94 -2.99 12.42
C ALA A 131 5.33 -3.59 11.15
N THR A 132 5.43 -2.90 10.01
CA THR A 132 4.93 -3.40 8.71
C THR A 132 5.73 -4.61 8.23
N GLU A 133 7.05 -4.63 8.44
CA GLU A 133 7.91 -5.80 8.13
C GLU A 133 7.52 -7.02 8.97
N GLN A 134 7.20 -6.84 10.26
CA GLN A 134 6.67 -7.91 11.10
C GLN A 134 5.28 -8.35 10.64
N GLY A 135 4.42 -7.40 10.23
CA GLY A 135 3.11 -7.69 9.65
C GLY A 135 3.21 -8.57 8.39
N ARG A 136 4.18 -8.31 7.50
CA ARG A 136 4.45 -9.18 6.34
C ARG A 136 4.82 -10.60 6.74
N GLN A 137 5.63 -10.76 7.79
CA GLN A 137 5.99 -12.09 8.30
C GLN A 137 4.78 -12.81 8.88
N LEU A 138 3.89 -12.09 9.58
CA LEU A 138 2.64 -12.66 10.09
C LEU A 138 1.77 -13.19 8.96
N VAL A 139 1.58 -12.43 7.87
CA VAL A 139 0.81 -12.89 6.69
C VAL A 139 1.41 -14.18 6.13
N ALA A 140 2.74 -14.27 5.99
CA ALA A 140 3.40 -15.48 5.52
C ALA A 140 3.15 -16.68 6.46
N THR A 141 3.27 -16.48 7.77
CA THR A 141 3.06 -17.54 8.76
C THR A 141 1.62 -18.02 8.77
N THR A 142 0.66 -17.10 8.69
CA THR A 142 -0.76 -17.43 8.62
C THR A 142 -1.07 -18.24 7.37
N LEU A 143 -0.54 -17.83 6.21
CA LEU A 143 -0.72 -18.57 4.96
C LEU A 143 -0.18 -20.01 5.05
N VAL A 144 1.03 -20.18 5.60
CA VAL A 144 1.61 -21.53 5.82
C VAL A 144 0.71 -22.39 6.70
N ALA A 145 0.20 -21.82 7.79
CA ALA A 145 -0.69 -22.53 8.72
C ALA A 145 -2.02 -22.91 8.05
N GLU A 146 -2.59 -22.02 7.23
CA GLU A 146 -3.85 -22.31 6.51
C GLU A 146 -3.67 -23.40 5.46
N VAL A 147 -2.59 -23.35 4.66
CA VAL A 147 -2.30 -24.40 3.67
C VAL A 147 -2.10 -25.74 4.36
N ALA A 148 -1.31 -25.79 5.44
CA ALA A 148 -1.07 -27.02 6.17
C ALA A 148 -2.37 -27.59 6.79
N ARG A 149 -3.20 -26.74 7.39
CA ARG A 149 -4.48 -27.16 7.95
C ARG A 149 -5.39 -27.76 6.88
N ASN A 150 -5.57 -27.08 5.77
CA ASN A 150 -6.44 -27.54 4.69
C ASN A 150 -5.91 -28.84 4.04
N TYR A 151 -4.58 -28.97 3.93
CA TYR A 151 -3.95 -30.20 3.44
C TYR A 151 -4.27 -31.40 4.32
N TYR A 152 -4.06 -31.30 5.65
CA TYR A 152 -4.36 -32.39 6.56
C TYR A 152 -5.86 -32.65 6.70
N GLU A 153 -6.70 -31.64 6.57
CA GLU A 153 -8.15 -31.83 6.49
C GLU A 153 -8.54 -32.65 5.25
N LEU A 154 -7.96 -32.35 4.09
CA LEU A 154 -8.16 -33.15 2.87
C LEU A 154 -7.72 -34.62 3.06
N VAL A 155 -6.52 -34.82 3.60
CA VAL A 155 -6.00 -36.17 3.90
C VAL A 155 -6.94 -36.94 4.84
N THR A 156 -7.53 -36.27 5.82
CA THR A 156 -8.50 -36.87 6.73
C THR A 156 -9.77 -37.30 6.00
N LEU A 157 -10.32 -36.44 5.14
CA LEU A 157 -11.50 -36.71 4.33
C LEU A 157 -11.27 -37.88 3.35
N ASP A 158 -10.09 -37.93 2.72
CA ASP A 158 -9.71 -39.04 1.85
C ASP A 158 -9.69 -40.40 2.63
N ASN A 159 -9.15 -40.38 3.85
CA ASN A 159 -9.16 -41.57 4.71
C ASN A 159 -10.58 -41.98 5.15
N GLU A 160 -11.43 -41.00 5.48
CA GLU A 160 -12.83 -41.25 5.80
C GLU A 160 -13.57 -41.87 4.62
N LEU A 161 -13.35 -41.36 3.41
CA LEU A 161 -13.94 -41.93 2.19
C LEU A 161 -13.54 -43.39 1.99
N LEU A 162 -12.24 -43.69 2.12
CA LEU A 162 -11.76 -45.08 2.03
C LEU A 162 -12.39 -46.01 3.07
N ILE A 163 -12.62 -45.53 4.29
CA ILE A 163 -13.29 -46.30 5.34
C ILE A 163 -14.75 -46.55 4.97
N ILE A 164 -15.46 -45.53 4.48
CA ILE A 164 -16.86 -45.64 4.05
C ILE A 164 -16.98 -46.62 2.89
N GLU A 165 -16.14 -46.57 1.89
CA GLU A 165 -16.13 -47.49 0.75
C GLU A 165 -15.93 -48.95 1.20
N LYS A 166 -14.98 -49.19 2.12
CA LYS A 166 -14.78 -50.53 2.70
C LYS A 166 -16.00 -51.02 3.48
N ASN A 167 -16.64 -50.15 4.25
CA ASN A 167 -17.85 -50.48 4.98
C ASN A 167 -19.00 -50.84 4.05
N ILE A 168 -19.19 -50.11 2.95
CA ILE A 168 -20.20 -50.44 1.94
C ILE A 168 -19.94 -51.83 1.37
N GLN A 169 -18.70 -52.15 0.96
CA GLN A 169 -18.33 -53.46 0.45
C GLN A 169 -18.61 -54.60 1.47
N LEU A 170 -18.33 -54.36 2.74
CA LEU A 170 -18.61 -55.34 3.81
C LEU A 170 -20.11 -55.56 4.00
N GLN A 171 -20.91 -54.50 3.96
CA GLN A 171 -22.37 -54.59 4.09
C GLN A 171 -23.01 -55.30 2.89
N GLU A 172 -22.52 -55.02 1.67
CA GLU A 172 -22.97 -55.71 0.46
C GLU A 172 -22.71 -57.23 0.56
N ARG A 173 -21.49 -57.63 0.96
CA ARG A 173 -21.17 -59.06 1.20
C ARG A 173 -22.02 -59.68 2.29
N ALA A 174 -22.24 -58.96 3.40
CA ALA A 174 -23.11 -59.44 4.47
C ALA A 174 -24.56 -59.66 3.97
N LEU A 175 -25.05 -58.74 3.13
CA LEU A 175 -26.37 -58.86 2.52
C LEU A 175 -26.46 -60.07 1.59
N GLU A 176 -25.44 -60.36 0.78
CA GLU A 176 -25.35 -61.54 -0.07
C GLU A 176 -25.43 -62.84 0.75
N VAL A 177 -24.66 -62.92 1.85
CA VAL A 177 -24.71 -64.10 2.75
C VAL A 177 -26.08 -64.30 3.36
N VAL A 178 -26.74 -63.27 3.86
CA VAL A 178 -28.09 -63.35 4.43
C VAL A 178 -29.12 -63.73 3.37
N ARG A 179 -28.98 -63.27 2.15
CA ARG A 179 -29.87 -63.72 1.04
C ARG A 179 -29.68 -65.15 0.71
N ALA A 180 -28.43 -65.64 0.61
CA ALA A 180 -28.15 -67.08 0.37
C ALA A 180 -28.61 -68.01 1.49
N GLN A 181 -28.72 -67.56 2.76
CA GLN A 181 -29.23 -68.34 3.88
C GLN A 181 -30.75 -68.39 3.90
N LYS A 182 -31.45 -67.53 3.16
CA LYS A 182 -32.92 -67.48 3.14
C LYS A 182 -33.52 -68.32 2.01
N GLU A 183 -32.74 -68.71 1.04
CA GLU A 183 -33.07 -69.68 0.01
C GLU A 183 -32.84 -71.14 0.53
#